data_55f26a1078170c47be2b9f908889c460
#
_entry.id   55f26a1078170c47be2b9f908889c460
#
_cell.length_a   1.000
_cell.length_b   1.000
_cell.length_c   1.000
_cell.angle_alpha   90.00
_cell.angle_beta   90.00
_cell.angle_gamma   90.00
#
_symmetry.space_group_name_H-M   'P 1'
#
loop_
_entity.id
_entity.type
_entity.pdbx_description
1 polymer ?
#
loop_
_entity_poly.entity_id
_entity_poly.type
_entity_poly.pdbx_seq_one_letter_code
_entity_poly.pdbx_strand_id
1 'polypeptide(L)'
;MTTSLLADAFGHHNWATLQVIDTCATLTPEQLATSVPGTYGSIIDTLRHTVAGDCGYLFALTGGRVREIDEDSMDLAQLRATIEANGVSWMEFLTQDLDPETTVTRHRDDGSESHAPLGIRLAQAVHHGTDHRSQICTALTNLGIEPPAIDVWDFASTDGRLSETQPGG
;
A
#
# COMPACT_ATOMS: atom_id res chain seq x y z
N MET A 1 0.49 24.62 -5.79
CA MET A 1 -0.58 23.66 -6.19
C MET A 1 -1.22 23.18 -4.90
N THR A 2 -2.53 23.16 -4.80
CA THR A 2 -3.22 22.66 -3.61
C THR A 2 -3.14 21.13 -3.62
N THR A 3 -2.51 20.53 -2.62
CA THR A 3 -2.46 19.07 -2.46
C THR A 3 -3.89 18.57 -2.21
N SER A 4 -4.33 17.56 -2.93
CA SER A 4 -5.66 16.98 -2.70
C SER A 4 -5.63 16.07 -1.46
N LEU A 5 -6.77 15.94 -0.77
CA LEU A 5 -6.89 15.00 0.36
C LEU A 5 -6.53 13.55 -0.03
N LEU A 6 -6.84 13.17 -1.26
CA LEU A 6 -6.47 11.86 -1.80
C LEU A 6 -4.96 11.72 -2.01
N ALA A 7 -4.27 12.79 -2.43
CA ALA A 7 -2.81 12.75 -2.59
C ALA A 7 -2.10 12.48 -1.26
N ASP A 8 -2.58 13.03 -0.16
CA ASP A 8 -2.04 12.74 1.17
C ASP A 8 -2.29 11.29 1.59
N ALA A 9 -3.50 10.77 1.36
CA ALA A 9 -3.84 9.40 1.68
C ALA A 9 -3.00 8.38 0.89
N PHE A 10 -2.81 8.61 -0.42
CA PHE A 10 -2.03 7.72 -1.27
C PHE A 10 -0.51 7.92 -1.11
N GLY A 11 -0.07 9.15 -0.80
CA GLY A 11 1.31 9.41 -0.40
C GLY A 11 1.70 8.64 0.85
N HIS A 12 0.87 8.71 1.89
CA HIS A 12 1.04 7.91 3.11
C HIS A 12 0.97 6.40 2.81
N HIS A 13 -0.01 5.95 2.02
CA HIS A 13 -0.16 4.54 1.65
C HIS A 13 1.14 3.97 1.04
N ASN A 14 1.71 4.69 0.08
CA ASN A 14 2.96 4.30 -0.58
C ASN A 14 4.15 4.34 0.39
N TRP A 15 4.33 5.45 1.11
CA TRP A 15 5.42 5.63 2.08
C TRP A 15 5.40 4.55 3.17
N ALA A 16 4.24 4.31 3.80
CA ALA A 16 4.10 3.32 4.85
C ALA A 16 4.39 1.89 4.36
N THR A 17 4.02 1.55 3.12
CA THR A 17 4.34 0.25 2.53
C THR A 17 5.85 0.10 2.33
N LEU A 18 6.54 1.14 1.88
CA LEU A 18 8.00 1.14 1.75
C LEU A 18 8.68 0.97 3.12
N GLN A 19 8.21 1.64 4.19
CA GLN A 19 8.77 1.47 5.54
C GLN A 19 8.66 0.01 6.03
N VAL A 20 7.52 -0.64 5.77
CA VAL A 20 7.32 -2.04 6.13
C VAL A 20 8.24 -2.96 5.31
N ILE A 21 8.37 -2.75 4.00
CA ILE A 21 9.29 -3.54 3.15
C ILE A 21 10.74 -3.37 3.61
N ASP A 22 11.17 -2.13 3.89
CA ASP A 22 12.53 -1.84 4.33
C ASP A 22 12.84 -2.50 5.70
N THR A 23 11.87 -2.53 6.61
CA THR A 23 11.98 -3.29 7.86
C THR A 23 12.10 -4.78 7.59
N CYS A 24 11.26 -5.33 6.72
CA CYS A 24 11.28 -6.76 6.36
C CYS A 24 12.57 -7.17 5.63
N ALA A 25 13.26 -6.26 4.95
CA ALA A 25 14.54 -6.53 4.31
C ALA A 25 15.67 -6.86 5.30
N THR A 26 15.48 -6.58 6.58
CA THR A 26 16.45 -6.96 7.65
C THR A 26 16.21 -8.35 8.21
N LEU A 27 15.14 -9.05 7.81
CA LEU A 27 14.72 -10.34 8.34
C LEU A 27 15.44 -11.50 7.66
N THR A 28 15.60 -12.61 8.41
CA THR A 28 16.04 -13.87 7.79
C THR A 28 14.91 -14.51 6.97
N PRO A 29 15.23 -15.45 6.05
CA PRO A 29 14.21 -16.18 5.31
C PRO A 29 13.19 -16.89 6.22
N GLU A 30 13.64 -17.44 7.35
CA GLU A 30 12.80 -18.13 8.32
C GLU A 30 11.83 -17.14 9.01
N GLN A 31 12.30 -15.94 9.34
CA GLN A 31 11.46 -14.88 9.90
C GLN A 31 10.43 -14.39 8.88
N LEU A 32 10.82 -14.21 7.62
CA LEU A 32 9.91 -13.83 6.53
C LEU A 32 8.81 -14.89 6.30
N ALA A 33 9.12 -16.17 6.52
CA ALA A 33 8.16 -17.28 6.41
C ALA A 33 7.24 -17.42 7.64
N THR A 34 7.36 -16.55 8.65
CA THR A 34 6.51 -16.60 9.85
C THR A 34 5.10 -16.10 9.53
N SER A 35 4.10 -16.86 9.99
CA SER A 35 2.69 -16.46 10.02
C SER A 35 2.16 -16.51 11.46
N VAL A 36 1.18 -15.66 11.75
CA VAL A 36 0.50 -15.63 13.06
C VAL A 36 -1.01 -15.71 12.87
N PRO A 37 -1.78 -16.19 13.84
CA PRO A 37 -3.24 -16.24 13.74
C PRO A 37 -3.82 -14.84 13.43
N GLY A 38 -4.68 -14.76 12.42
CA GLY A 38 -5.33 -13.52 12.00
C GLY A 38 -4.60 -12.73 10.92
N THR A 39 -3.45 -13.21 10.42
CA THR A 39 -2.79 -12.65 9.23
C THR A 39 -3.22 -13.38 7.96
N TYR A 40 -3.07 -12.74 6.81
CA TYR A 40 -3.35 -13.32 5.49
C TYR A 40 -2.51 -14.57 5.22
N GLY A 41 -1.23 -14.50 5.55
CA GLY A 41 -0.26 -15.57 5.36
C GLY A 41 1.01 -15.29 6.14
N SER A 42 2.16 -15.79 5.65
CA SER A 42 3.46 -15.38 6.17
C SER A 42 3.73 -13.89 5.90
N ILE A 43 4.76 -13.34 6.54
CA ILE A 43 5.17 -11.94 6.31
C ILE A 43 5.42 -11.70 4.82
N ILE A 44 6.17 -12.58 4.15
CA ILE A 44 6.48 -12.41 2.72
C ILE A 44 5.23 -12.59 1.84
N ASP A 45 4.36 -13.54 2.15
CA ASP A 45 3.12 -13.73 1.38
C ASP A 45 2.18 -12.54 1.55
N THR A 46 2.07 -11.99 2.76
CA THR A 46 1.26 -10.80 3.01
C THR A 46 1.83 -9.57 2.30
N LEU A 47 3.16 -9.40 2.23
CA LEU A 47 3.79 -8.33 1.45
C LEU A 47 3.49 -8.47 -0.05
N ARG A 48 3.68 -9.65 -0.60
CA ARG A 48 3.40 -9.96 -2.00
C ARG A 48 1.95 -9.66 -2.35
N HIS A 49 1.02 -10.11 -1.51
CA HIS A 49 -0.40 -9.86 -1.68
C HIS A 49 -0.74 -8.36 -1.60
N THR A 50 -0.12 -7.62 -0.68
CA THR A 50 -0.30 -6.17 -0.57
C THR A 50 0.11 -5.46 -1.86
N VAL A 51 1.27 -5.79 -2.41
CA VAL A 51 1.82 -5.17 -3.62
C VAL A 51 1.03 -5.61 -4.86
N ALA A 52 0.65 -6.89 -4.95
CA ALA A 52 -0.18 -7.40 -6.04
C ALA A 52 -1.57 -6.73 -6.06
N GLY A 53 -2.18 -6.55 -4.88
CA GLY A 53 -3.43 -5.81 -4.75
C GLY A 53 -3.32 -4.37 -5.25
N ASP A 54 -2.25 -3.67 -4.88
CA ASP A 54 -1.99 -2.30 -5.32
C ASP A 54 -1.83 -2.22 -6.85
N CYS A 55 -1.05 -3.13 -7.45
CA CYS A 55 -0.95 -3.26 -8.91
C CYS A 55 -2.30 -3.55 -9.57
N GLY A 56 -3.10 -4.44 -9.01
CA GLY A 56 -4.43 -4.79 -9.53
C GLY A 56 -5.42 -3.62 -9.51
N TYR A 57 -5.37 -2.76 -8.47
CA TYR A 57 -6.16 -1.53 -8.45
C TYR A 57 -5.71 -0.56 -9.51
N LEU A 58 -4.40 -0.29 -9.62
CA LEU A 58 -3.85 0.57 -10.66
C LEU A 58 -4.10 0.02 -12.08
N PHE A 59 -3.97 -1.29 -12.29
CA PHE A 59 -4.32 -1.93 -13.56
C PHE A 59 -5.74 -1.57 -13.99
N ALA A 60 -6.71 -1.78 -13.11
CA ALA A 60 -8.12 -1.52 -13.39
C ALA A 60 -8.40 -0.03 -13.65
N LEU A 61 -7.75 0.87 -12.89
CA LEU A 61 -7.97 2.31 -12.97
C LEU A 61 -7.23 2.98 -14.13
N THR A 62 -6.11 2.42 -14.55
CA THR A 62 -5.29 2.98 -15.64
C THR A 62 -5.56 2.34 -17.00
N GLY A 63 -6.54 1.44 -17.09
CA GLY A 63 -6.83 0.71 -18.32
C GLY A 63 -5.67 -0.19 -18.75
N GLY A 64 -4.99 -0.83 -17.81
CA GLY A 64 -3.90 -1.78 -18.04
C GLY A 64 -2.52 -1.15 -18.28
N ARG A 65 -2.35 0.17 -18.08
CA ARG A 65 -1.02 0.82 -18.22
C ARG A 65 -0.05 0.37 -17.15
N VAL A 66 -0.50 0.25 -15.90
CA VAL A 66 0.25 -0.44 -14.83
C VAL A 66 -0.10 -1.92 -14.92
N ARG A 67 0.89 -2.78 -14.96
CA ARG A 67 0.69 -4.23 -15.10
C ARG A 67 0.47 -4.88 -13.74
N GLU A 68 -0.35 -5.91 -13.72
CA GLU A 68 -0.41 -6.85 -12.60
C GLU A 68 0.90 -7.61 -12.50
N ILE A 69 1.24 -8.06 -11.31
CA ILE A 69 2.46 -8.81 -11.02
C ILE A 69 2.13 -10.27 -10.71
N ASP A 70 3.10 -11.15 -10.91
CA ASP A 70 3.05 -12.52 -10.39
C ASP A 70 3.37 -12.49 -8.88
N GLU A 71 2.33 -12.65 -8.07
CA GLU A 71 2.39 -12.54 -6.62
C GLU A 71 3.42 -13.52 -6.01
N ASP A 72 3.54 -14.73 -6.56
CA ASP A 72 4.34 -15.79 -5.95
C ASP A 72 5.86 -15.67 -6.22
N SER A 73 6.27 -14.90 -7.22
CA SER A 73 7.65 -14.92 -7.73
C SER A 73 8.53 -13.77 -7.25
N MET A 74 7.96 -12.71 -6.65
CA MET A 74 8.73 -11.50 -6.34
C MET A 74 9.51 -11.59 -5.03
N ASP A 75 10.76 -11.14 -5.08
CA ASP A 75 11.57 -10.87 -3.88
C ASP A 75 11.31 -9.46 -3.31
N LEU A 76 11.88 -9.18 -2.12
CA LEU A 76 11.67 -7.88 -1.43
C LEU A 76 12.17 -6.68 -2.25
N ALA A 77 13.27 -6.82 -2.99
CA ALA A 77 13.81 -5.73 -3.81
C ALA A 77 12.88 -5.41 -4.98
N GLN A 78 12.30 -6.44 -5.59
CA GLN A 78 11.31 -6.29 -6.65
C GLN A 78 10.01 -5.68 -6.12
N LEU A 79 9.52 -6.15 -4.96
CA LEU A 79 8.34 -5.57 -4.31
C LEU A 79 8.54 -4.09 -3.99
N ARG A 80 9.72 -3.72 -3.46
CA ARG A 80 10.09 -2.34 -3.17
C ARG A 80 10.07 -1.46 -4.42
N ALA A 81 10.74 -1.90 -5.49
CA ALA A 81 10.78 -1.17 -6.75
C ALA A 81 9.39 -1.00 -7.37
N THR A 82 8.52 -2.02 -7.24
CA THR A 82 7.15 -1.97 -7.71
C THR A 82 6.33 -0.92 -6.96
N ILE A 83 6.42 -0.88 -5.63
CA ILE A 83 5.71 0.13 -4.82
C ILE A 83 6.23 1.54 -5.11
N GLU A 84 7.54 1.74 -5.33
CA GLU A 84 8.07 3.04 -5.75
C GLU A 84 7.45 3.51 -7.08
N ALA A 85 7.36 2.62 -8.07
CA ALA A 85 6.74 2.92 -9.36
C ALA A 85 5.22 3.15 -9.23
N ASN A 86 4.53 2.38 -8.40
CA ASN A 86 3.11 2.53 -8.13
C ASN A 86 2.81 3.89 -7.47
N GLY A 87 3.67 4.36 -6.56
CA GLY A 87 3.53 5.68 -5.95
C GLY A 87 3.50 6.81 -6.98
N VAL A 88 4.39 6.75 -7.98
CA VAL A 88 4.37 7.70 -9.11
C VAL A 88 3.06 7.58 -9.90
N SER A 89 2.64 6.36 -10.20
CA SER A 89 1.41 6.10 -10.97
C SER A 89 0.15 6.58 -10.24
N TRP A 90 0.08 6.41 -8.91
CA TRP A 90 -1.00 6.95 -8.08
C TRP A 90 -1.04 8.47 -8.15
N MET A 91 0.11 9.14 -7.95
CA MET A 91 0.17 10.60 -8.02
C MET A 91 -0.27 11.13 -9.39
N GLU A 92 0.19 10.52 -10.48
CA GLU A 92 -0.23 10.87 -11.84
C GLU A 92 -1.75 10.64 -12.04
N PHE A 93 -2.29 9.51 -11.57
CA PHE A 93 -3.71 9.21 -11.69
C PHE A 93 -4.57 10.26 -10.95
N LEU A 94 -4.16 10.66 -9.75
CA LEU A 94 -4.89 11.61 -8.91
C LEU A 94 -4.82 13.08 -9.38
N THR A 95 -4.03 13.38 -10.42
CA THR A 95 -4.04 14.72 -11.07
C THR A 95 -5.20 14.92 -12.04
N GLN A 96 -5.91 13.85 -12.39
CA GLN A 96 -7.03 13.89 -13.33
C GLN A 96 -8.29 14.47 -12.67
N ASP A 97 -9.21 14.96 -13.47
CA ASP A 97 -10.55 15.33 -13.01
C ASP A 97 -11.37 14.05 -12.80
N LEU A 98 -11.48 13.63 -11.54
CA LEU A 98 -12.05 12.34 -11.15
C LEU A 98 -13.47 12.53 -10.60
N ASP A 99 -14.44 11.89 -11.25
CA ASP A 99 -15.78 11.73 -10.69
C ASP A 99 -15.84 10.43 -9.86
N PRO A 100 -16.02 10.49 -8.53
CA PRO A 100 -16.03 9.33 -7.65
C PRO A 100 -17.15 8.33 -7.97
N GLU A 101 -18.22 8.77 -8.62
CA GLU A 101 -19.36 7.92 -9.01
C GLU A 101 -19.15 7.20 -10.35
N THR A 102 -18.09 7.53 -11.08
CA THR A 102 -17.76 6.83 -12.33
C THR A 102 -17.60 5.34 -12.08
N THR A 103 -18.39 4.51 -12.77
CA THR A 103 -18.29 3.06 -12.68
C THR A 103 -17.02 2.57 -13.34
N VAL A 104 -16.19 1.87 -12.59
CA VAL A 104 -14.99 1.17 -13.07
C VAL A 104 -15.27 -0.33 -13.13
N THR A 105 -15.05 -0.93 -14.29
CA THR A 105 -15.17 -2.38 -14.48
C THR A 105 -13.80 -3.04 -14.39
N ARG A 106 -13.70 -4.09 -13.57
CA ARG A 106 -12.55 -5.00 -13.56
C ARG A 106 -12.98 -6.30 -14.24
N HIS A 107 -12.29 -6.66 -15.30
CA HIS A 107 -12.38 -7.96 -15.94
C HIS A 107 -11.42 -8.93 -15.26
N ARG A 108 -11.82 -10.19 -15.11
CA ARG A 108 -10.99 -11.27 -14.56
C ARG A 108 -10.74 -12.34 -15.60
N ASP A 109 -9.67 -13.12 -15.41
CA ASP A 109 -9.26 -14.17 -16.33
C ASP A 109 -10.31 -15.30 -16.50
N ASP A 110 -11.17 -15.50 -15.51
CA ASP A 110 -12.29 -16.44 -15.56
C ASP A 110 -13.49 -15.91 -16.36
N GLY A 111 -13.38 -14.72 -16.93
CA GLY A 111 -14.44 -14.04 -17.69
C GLY A 111 -15.47 -13.31 -16.82
N SER A 112 -15.32 -13.34 -15.49
CA SER A 112 -16.20 -12.58 -14.60
C SER A 112 -15.81 -11.09 -14.58
N GLU A 113 -16.80 -10.26 -14.25
CA GLU A 113 -16.61 -8.81 -14.12
C GLU A 113 -17.05 -8.33 -12.74
N SER A 114 -16.38 -7.30 -12.23
CA SER A 114 -16.86 -6.56 -11.08
C SER A 114 -16.98 -5.08 -11.42
N HIS A 115 -18.11 -4.50 -11.05
CA HIS A 115 -18.43 -3.10 -11.30
C HIS A 115 -18.52 -2.36 -9.94
N ALA A 116 -17.80 -1.27 -9.80
CA ALA A 116 -17.88 -0.44 -8.60
C ALA A 116 -17.56 1.02 -8.93
N PRO A 117 -18.12 1.98 -8.18
CA PRO A 117 -17.71 3.37 -8.26
C PRO A 117 -16.22 3.55 -8.04
N LEU A 118 -15.61 4.50 -8.73
CA LEU A 118 -14.21 4.89 -8.60
C LEU A 118 -13.84 5.17 -7.13
N GLY A 119 -14.68 5.93 -6.42
CA GLY A 119 -14.43 6.27 -5.01
C GLY A 119 -14.32 5.03 -4.12
N ILE A 120 -15.15 4.00 -4.36
CA ILE A 120 -15.06 2.73 -3.62
C ILE A 120 -13.75 2.00 -3.93
N ARG A 121 -13.28 2.00 -5.17
CA ARG A 121 -12.00 1.36 -5.53
C ARG A 121 -10.81 2.07 -4.91
N LEU A 122 -10.83 3.41 -4.86
CA LEU A 122 -9.77 4.19 -4.21
C LEU A 122 -9.76 3.94 -2.69
N ALA A 123 -10.93 3.94 -2.05
CA ALA A 123 -11.05 3.60 -0.63
C ALA A 123 -10.52 2.18 -0.36
N GLN A 124 -10.93 1.22 -1.19
CA GLN A 124 -10.45 -0.17 -1.05
C GLN A 124 -8.93 -0.29 -1.15
N ALA A 125 -8.29 0.41 -2.09
CA ALA A 125 -6.82 0.36 -2.23
C ALA A 125 -6.11 0.81 -0.94
N VAL A 126 -6.52 1.93 -0.35
CA VAL A 126 -5.93 2.45 0.90
C VAL A 126 -6.21 1.52 2.08
N HIS A 127 -7.46 1.04 2.24
CA HIS A 127 -7.83 0.16 3.36
C HIS A 127 -7.17 -1.20 3.26
N HIS A 128 -7.13 -1.82 2.08
CA HIS A 128 -6.43 -3.08 1.83
C HIS A 128 -4.96 -3.01 2.26
N GLY A 129 -4.24 -1.97 1.81
CA GLY A 129 -2.86 -1.77 2.24
C GLY A 129 -2.71 -1.54 3.74
N THR A 130 -3.62 -0.80 4.36
CA THR A 130 -3.61 -0.55 5.81
C THR A 130 -3.81 -1.83 6.60
N ASP A 131 -4.78 -2.66 6.21
CA ASP A 131 -5.07 -3.94 6.88
C ASP A 131 -3.86 -4.87 6.83
N HIS A 132 -3.27 -5.05 5.65
CA HIS A 132 -2.13 -5.96 5.50
C HIS A 132 -0.85 -5.43 6.14
N ARG A 133 -0.56 -4.12 6.11
CA ARG A 133 0.55 -3.55 6.88
C ARG A 133 0.38 -3.79 8.38
N SER A 134 -0.83 -3.63 8.90
CA SER A 134 -1.13 -3.93 10.31
C SER A 134 -0.89 -5.40 10.65
N GLN A 135 -1.26 -6.33 9.77
CA GLN A 135 -1.00 -7.76 9.93
C GLN A 135 0.51 -8.06 9.97
N ILE A 136 1.30 -7.45 9.08
CA ILE A 136 2.75 -7.60 9.07
C ILE A 136 3.36 -7.04 10.37
N CYS A 137 2.95 -5.85 10.81
CA CYS A 137 3.40 -5.27 12.07
C CYS A 137 3.08 -6.19 13.28
N THR A 138 1.92 -6.85 13.26
CA THR A 138 1.56 -7.85 14.27
C THR A 138 2.51 -9.05 14.25
N ALA A 139 2.86 -9.55 13.08
CA ALA A 139 3.81 -10.65 12.92
C ALA A 139 5.23 -10.26 13.37
N LEU A 140 5.69 -9.05 13.04
CA LEU A 140 6.97 -8.51 13.53
C LEU A 140 7.00 -8.44 15.06
N THR A 141 5.95 -7.88 15.67
CA THR A 141 5.83 -7.83 17.15
C THR A 141 5.88 -9.22 17.78
N ASN A 142 5.23 -10.21 17.17
CA ASN A 142 5.28 -11.59 17.64
C ASN A 142 6.68 -12.21 17.57
N LEU A 143 7.51 -11.76 16.63
CA LEU A 143 8.94 -12.13 16.54
C LEU A 143 9.83 -11.35 17.50
N GLY A 144 9.29 -10.42 18.29
CA GLY A 144 10.08 -9.52 19.15
C GLY A 144 10.82 -8.43 18.38
N ILE A 145 10.40 -8.15 17.15
CA ILE A 145 10.96 -7.10 16.29
C ILE A 145 10.06 -5.88 16.35
N GLU A 146 10.66 -4.71 16.60
CA GLU A 146 9.91 -3.45 16.64
C GLU A 146 9.38 -3.11 15.24
N PRO A 147 8.05 -2.95 15.08
CA PRO A 147 7.47 -2.53 13.81
C PRO A 147 7.88 -1.09 13.48
N PRO A 148 7.93 -0.70 12.19
CA PRO A 148 8.15 0.69 11.82
C PRO A 148 6.98 1.56 12.29
N ALA A 149 7.28 2.80 12.69
CA ALA A 149 6.30 3.85 12.90
C ALA A 149 5.75 4.29 11.54
N ILE A 150 4.48 4.04 11.28
CA ILE A 150 3.85 4.22 9.96
C ILE A 150 2.49 4.90 10.03
N ASP A 151 2.22 5.66 11.06
CA ASP A 151 0.98 6.42 11.08
C ASP A 151 1.06 7.68 10.18
N VAL A 152 -0.06 8.36 10.02
CA VAL A 152 -0.13 9.56 9.16
C VAL A 152 0.66 10.73 9.74
N TRP A 153 0.83 10.78 11.08
CA TRP A 153 1.62 11.82 11.74
C TRP A 153 3.12 11.61 11.52
N ASP A 154 3.59 10.37 11.53
CA ASP A 154 4.97 10.01 11.19
C ASP A 154 5.26 10.41 9.74
N PHE A 155 4.37 10.09 8.82
CA PHE A 155 4.48 10.53 7.42
C PHE A 155 4.54 12.05 7.30
N ALA A 156 3.64 12.78 7.97
CA ALA A 156 3.62 14.25 7.94
C ALA A 156 4.90 14.86 8.54
N SER A 157 5.52 14.22 9.53
CA SER A 157 6.79 14.62 10.11
C SER A 157 7.95 14.47 9.12
N THR A 158 8.01 13.35 8.39
CA THR A 158 9.06 13.11 7.39
C THR A 158 8.95 14.06 6.19
N ASP A 159 7.74 14.50 5.87
CA ASP A 159 7.43 15.44 4.79
C ASP A 159 7.49 16.92 5.24
N GLY A 160 7.86 17.18 6.50
CA GLY A 160 8.01 18.53 7.07
C GLY A 160 6.69 19.29 7.23
N ARG A 161 5.55 18.60 7.19
CA ARG A 161 4.21 19.20 7.29
C ARG A 161 3.60 19.15 8.69
N LEU A 162 4.23 18.45 9.63
CA LEU A 162 3.87 18.50 11.04
C LEU A 162 4.71 19.54 11.76
N SER A 163 4.07 20.43 12.51
CA SER A 163 4.75 21.38 13.39
C SER A 163 4.10 21.36 14.76
N GLU A 164 4.91 21.35 15.80
CA GLU A 164 4.46 21.44 17.19
C GLU A 164 4.90 22.77 17.81
N THR A 165 4.00 23.38 18.56
CA THR A 165 4.30 24.58 19.37
C THR A 165 4.39 24.17 20.82
N GLN A 166 5.53 24.41 21.45
CA GLN A 166 5.68 24.19 22.90
C GLN A 166 4.80 25.18 23.64
N PRO A 167 4.12 24.76 24.74
CA PRO A 167 3.39 25.69 25.60
C PRO A 167 4.35 26.75 26.09
N GLY A 168 4.00 28.01 25.94
CA GLY A 168 4.80 29.13 26.45
C GLY A 168 4.98 28.98 27.95
N GLY A 169 6.27 28.98 28.40
CA GLY A 169 6.61 28.99 29.81
C GLY A 169 6.22 30.29 30.47
#